data_f5a3ca2e66a5788f1c9ea8d3ab8bb951
#
_entry.id   f5a3ca2e66a5788f1c9ea8d3ab8bb951
#
_cell.length_a   1.000
_cell.length_b   1.000
_cell.length_c   1.000
_cell.angle_alpha   90.00
_cell.angle_beta   90.00
_cell.angle_gamma   90.00
#
_symmetry.space_group_name_H-M   'P 1'
#
loop_
_entity.id
_entity.type
_entity.pdbx_description
1 polymer ?
#
loop_
_entity_poly.entity_id
_entity_poly.type
_entity_poly.pdbx_seq_one_letter_code
_entity_poly.pdbx_strand_id
1 'polypeptide(L)'
;MTNVKVYSTTTCPYCHMLKNYLKEKNVAFEDIVLDYNPDKAVEAMHICQSMSVPCTHITKEDGKEAVIVGFNKEAINKELGL
;
A
#
# COMPACT_ATOMS: atom_id res chain seq x y z
N MET A 1 -6.65 2.06 -15.53
CA MET A 1 -6.17 2.95 -14.46
C MET A 1 -5.34 2.16 -13.45
N THR A 2 -4.31 2.79 -12.91
CA THR A 2 -3.48 2.16 -11.89
C THR A 2 -4.24 2.07 -10.58
N ASN A 3 -4.31 0.87 -9.99
CA ASN A 3 -4.93 0.65 -8.69
C ASN A 3 -3.86 0.60 -7.61
N VAL A 4 -4.09 1.32 -6.53
CA VAL A 4 -3.18 1.33 -5.38
C VAL A 4 -3.96 0.90 -4.15
N LYS A 5 -3.49 -0.15 -3.49
CA LYS A 5 -4.06 -0.63 -2.22
C LYS A 5 -3.00 -0.53 -1.14
N VAL A 6 -3.38 0.02 0.00
CA VAL A 6 -2.49 0.14 1.15
C VAL A 6 -3.06 -0.70 2.29
N TYR A 7 -2.31 -1.72 2.69
CA TYR A 7 -2.65 -2.52 3.87
C TYR A 7 -1.98 -1.89 5.08
N SER A 8 -2.78 -1.53 6.06
CA SER A 8 -2.31 -0.77 7.21
C SER A 8 -2.94 -1.23 8.51
N THR A 9 -2.47 -0.69 9.62
CA THR A 9 -3.09 -0.87 10.93
C THR A 9 -3.28 0.50 11.59
N THR A 10 -4.14 0.56 12.59
CA THR A 10 -4.47 1.83 13.26
C THR A 10 -3.32 2.38 14.10
N THR A 11 -2.38 1.51 14.50
CA THR A 11 -1.29 1.89 15.41
C THR A 11 0.06 2.01 14.70
N CYS A 12 0.07 2.05 13.39
CA CYS A 12 1.30 2.08 12.60
C CYS A 12 1.63 3.52 12.17
N PRO A 13 2.66 4.15 12.74
CA PRO A 13 3.03 5.52 12.34
C PRO A 13 3.46 5.60 10.88
N TYR A 14 4.20 4.63 10.39
CA TYR A 14 4.64 4.62 8.99
C TYR A 14 3.47 4.47 8.02
N CYS A 15 2.42 3.76 8.44
CA CYS A 15 1.21 3.67 7.62
C CYS A 15 0.56 5.04 7.44
N HIS A 16 0.48 5.82 8.50
CA HIS A 16 -0.06 7.17 8.45
C HIS A 16 0.80 8.07 7.56
N MET A 17 2.12 7.97 7.69
CA MET A 17 3.05 8.74 6.86
C MET A 17 2.88 8.41 5.39
N LEU A 18 2.77 7.13 5.07
CA LEU A 18 2.56 6.68 3.68
C LEU A 18 1.25 7.22 3.11
N LYS A 19 0.16 7.08 3.87
CA LYS A 19 -1.15 7.56 3.41
C LYS A 19 -1.16 9.07 3.20
N ASN A 20 -0.54 9.82 4.11
CA ASN A 20 -0.43 11.26 3.97
C ASN A 20 0.40 11.64 2.74
N TYR A 21 1.49 10.92 2.49
CA TYR A 21 2.33 11.15 1.32
C TYR A 21 1.54 10.94 0.03
N LEU A 22 0.77 9.85 -0.05
CA LEU A 22 -0.04 9.57 -1.24
C LEU A 22 -1.11 10.63 -1.46
N LYS A 23 -1.75 11.09 -0.39
CA LYS A 23 -2.74 12.17 -0.47
C LYS A 23 -2.10 13.46 -0.95
N GLU A 24 -0.92 13.79 -0.45
CA GLU A 24 -0.17 14.99 -0.83
C GLU A 24 0.19 14.97 -2.30
N LYS A 25 0.46 13.79 -2.85
CA LYS A 25 0.78 13.60 -4.26
C LYS A 25 -0.46 13.40 -5.14
N ASN A 26 -1.64 13.53 -4.57
CA ASN A 26 -2.92 13.35 -5.27
C ASN A 26 -3.07 11.93 -5.87
N VAL A 27 -2.53 10.94 -5.20
CA VAL A 27 -2.66 9.55 -5.61
C VAL A 27 -3.88 8.95 -4.93
N ALA A 28 -4.83 8.45 -5.72
CA ALA A 28 -5.98 7.74 -5.19
C ALA A 28 -5.54 6.33 -4.76
N PHE A 29 -5.98 5.91 -3.59
CA PHE A 29 -5.66 4.58 -3.08
C PHE A 29 -6.80 4.04 -2.24
N GLU A 30 -6.85 2.71 -2.13
CA GLU A 30 -7.78 2.04 -1.24
C GLU A 30 -7.05 1.75 0.07
N ASP A 31 -7.59 2.24 1.17
CA ASP A 31 -7.01 2.04 2.50
C ASP A 31 -7.67 0.82 3.15
N ILE A 32 -6.91 -0.27 3.23
CA ILE A 32 -7.40 -1.50 3.84
C ILE A 32 -6.79 -1.60 5.24
N VAL A 33 -7.58 -1.17 6.23
CA VAL A 33 -7.15 -1.21 7.63
C VAL A 33 -7.45 -2.60 8.17
N LEU A 34 -6.40 -3.34 8.47
CA LEU A 34 -6.53 -4.74 8.88
C LEU A 34 -7.24 -4.92 10.21
N ASP A 35 -7.19 -3.91 11.07
CA ASP A 35 -7.90 -3.91 12.35
C ASP A 35 -9.42 -4.02 12.15
N TYR A 36 -9.92 -3.43 11.09
CA TYR A 36 -11.34 -3.44 10.75
C TYR A 36 -11.71 -4.51 9.73
N ASN A 37 -10.70 -5.10 9.08
CA ASN A 37 -10.89 -6.09 8.03
C ASN A 37 -9.95 -7.28 8.28
N PRO A 38 -10.16 -8.05 9.36
CA PRO A 38 -9.24 -9.14 9.70
C PRO A 38 -9.19 -10.24 8.65
N ASP A 39 -10.24 -10.39 7.85
CA ASP A 39 -10.28 -11.33 6.74
C ASP A 39 -9.28 -10.96 5.65
N LYS A 40 -8.90 -9.69 5.56
CA LYS A 40 -7.92 -9.22 4.58
C LYS A 40 -6.48 -9.46 5.00
N ALA A 41 -6.25 -9.85 6.26
CA ALA A 41 -4.90 -10.09 6.76
C ALA A 41 -4.22 -11.24 6.02
N VAL A 42 -4.96 -12.30 5.69
CA VAL A 42 -4.43 -13.44 4.93
C VAL A 42 -4.08 -13.00 3.51
N GLU A 43 -4.96 -12.22 2.88
CA GLU A 43 -4.72 -11.67 1.54
C GLU A 43 -3.46 -10.80 1.54
N ALA A 44 -3.32 -9.93 2.53
CA ALA A 44 -2.14 -9.06 2.67
C ALA A 44 -0.87 -9.88 2.82
N MET A 45 -0.90 -10.92 3.63
CA MET A 45 0.26 -11.79 3.84
C MET A 45 0.68 -12.49 2.55
N HIS A 46 -0.28 -12.96 1.76
CA HIS A 46 0.00 -13.60 0.48
C HIS A 46 0.60 -12.62 -0.54
N ILE A 47 0.01 -11.44 -0.65
CA ILE A 47 0.44 -10.43 -1.62
C ILE A 47 1.81 -9.88 -1.23
N CYS A 48 1.99 -9.53 0.06
CA CYS A 48 3.20 -8.88 0.54
C CYS A 48 4.29 -9.87 0.95
N GLN A 49 3.92 -11.14 1.08
CA GLN A 49 4.81 -12.20 1.58
C GLN A 49 5.45 -11.81 2.92
N SER A 50 4.70 -11.05 3.73
CA SER A 50 5.18 -10.51 4.99
C SER A 50 3.99 -10.06 5.83
N MET A 51 4.17 -10.04 7.14
CA MET A 51 3.19 -9.47 8.06
C MET A 51 3.49 -8.00 8.37
N SER A 52 4.50 -7.43 7.72
CA SER A 52 4.89 -6.04 7.93
C SER A 52 3.91 -5.07 7.29
N VAL A 53 3.62 -3.99 8.00
CA VAL A 53 2.82 -2.88 7.50
C VAL A 53 3.64 -1.60 7.56
N PRO A 54 3.40 -0.63 6.68
CA PRO A 54 2.44 -0.63 5.59
C PRO A 54 2.90 -1.52 4.44
N CYS A 55 1.96 -2.06 3.70
CA CYS A 55 2.25 -2.78 2.47
C CYS A 55 1.42 -2.17 1.35
N THR A 56 2.07 -1.76 0.28
CA THR A 56 1.41 -1.13 -0.87
C THR A 56 1.40 -2.10 -2.04
N HIS A 57 0.21 -2.40 -2.53
CA HIS A 57 0.03 -3.26 -3.70
C HIS A 57 -0.47 -2.39 -4.85
N ILE A 58 0.33 -2.30 -5.90
CA ILE A 58 0.05 -1.46 -7.06
C ILE A 58 -0.21 -2.35 -8.26
N THR A 59 -1.38 -2.20 -8.87
CA THR A 59 -1.72 -2.91 -10.11
C THR A 59 -1.76 -1.89 -11.23
N LYS A 60 -0.87 -2.05 -12.22
CA LYS A 60 -0.74 -1.12 -13.34
C LYS A 60 -1.71 -1.47 -14.45
N GLU A 61 -1.93 -0.53 -15.38
CA GLU A 61 -2.86 -0.68 -16.48
C GLU A 61 -2.53 -1.85 -17.41
N ASP A 62 -1.26 -2.17 -17.53
CA ASP A 62 -0.79 -3.28 -18.38
C ASP A 62 -0.89 -4.64 -17.70
N GLY A 63 -1.43 -4.67 -16.47
CA GLY A 63 -1.56 -5.89 -15.70
C GLY A 63 -0.37 -6.24 -14.83
N LYS A 64 0.69 -5.44 -14.88
CA LYS A 64 1.85 -5.65 -14.02
C LYS A 64 1.54 -5.22 -12.61
N GLU A 65 2.11 -5.92 -11.66
CA GLU A 65 1.89 -5.64 -10.24
C GLU A 65 3.22 -5.33 -9.56
N ALA A 66 3.16 -4.43 -8.58
CA ALA A 66 4.31 -4.09 -7.76
C ALA A 66 3.88 -4.13 -6.29
N VAL A 67 4.76 -4.61 -5.43
CA VAL A 67 4.51 -4.67 -3.99
C VAL A 67 5.65 -3.97 -3.28
N ILE A 68 5.30 -3.03 -2.42
CA ILE A 68 6.26 -2.26 -1.64
C ILE A 68 5.96 -2.46 -0.17
N VAL A 69 6.89 -3.06 0.56
CA VAL A 69 6.76 -3.27 2.00
C VAL A 69 7.49 -2.14 2.73
N GLY A 70 6.78 -1.49 3.63
CA GLY A 70 7.31 -0.36 4.39
C GLY A 70 7.11 0.97 3.67
N PHE A 71 7.57 2.05 4.29
CA PHE A 71 7.46 3.38 3.72
C PHE A 71 8.73 3.70 2.94
N ASN A 72 8.72 3.39 1.65
CA ASN A 72 9.84 3.59 0.75
C ASN A 72 9.42 4.55 -0.36
N LYS A 73 9.73 5.83 -0.19
CA LYS A 73 9.36 6.88 -1.15
C LYS A 73 9.95 6.65 -2.53
N GLU A 74 11.19 6.19 -2.60
CA GLU A 74 11.87 5.97 -3.88
C GLU A 74 11.16 4.90 -4.70
N ALA A 75 10.81 3.78 -4.05
CA ALA A 75 10.10 2.70 -4.73
C ALA A 75 8.69 3.15 -5.15
N ILE A 76 8.00 3.88 -4.29
CA ILE A 76 6.66 4.40 -4.59
C ILE A 76 6.71 5.34 -5.78
N ASN A 77 7.66 6.28 -5.78
CA ASN A 77 7.82 7.24 -6.87
C ASN A 77 8.12 6.54 -8.18
N LYS A 78 9.00 5.55 -8.15
CA LYS A 78 9.38 4.79 -9.33
C LYS A 78 8.17 4.06 -9.93
N GLU A 79 7.39 3.40 -9.08
CA GLU A 79 6.26 2.60 -9.56
C GLU A 79 5.08 3.45 -10.00
N LEU A 80 4.89 4.64 -9.42
CA LEU A 80 3.78 5.51 -9.74
C LEU A 80 4.15 6.66 -10.69
N GLY A 81 5.42 6.79 -11.02
CA GLY A 81 5.89 7.85 -11.92
C GLY A 81 5.86 9.25 -11.31
N LEU A 82 6.08 9.31 -10.02
CA LEU A 82 6.07 10.60 -9.29
C LEU A 82 7.41 11.31 -9.32
#